data_e93381abf25b75b3edcbd1a45752ad1b
#
_entry.id   e93381abf25b75b3edcbd1a45752ad1b
#
_cell.length_a   1.000
_cell.length_b   1.000
_cell.length_c   1.000
_cell.angle_alpha   90.00
_cell.angle_beta   90.00
_cell.angle_gamma   90.00
#
_symmetry.space_group_name_H-M   'P 1'
#
loop_
_entity.id
_entity.type
_entity.pdbx_description
1 polymer ?
#
loop_
_entity_poly.entity_id
_entity_poly.type
_entity_poly.pdbx_seq_one_letter_code
_entity_poly.pdbx_strand_id
1 'polypeptide(L)'
;MLTDREEQILDLLRRDPLMGSEALAAALGTTRASINVHISNLGKKGVILGRGYVLAESPGAVVIGGANMDLKARSQARATSHTSNPGHGSMAPGGVARNIAENLARLGDRVHLVSVVGRDPLGENLLSHTAAAGVRIEHVARTDRPTGTYTAVLDVDGELIVAIADMAATAELGPDQVQAARDVIASAGVLVLDGNLRRDALEHALDLSGGVRTIFEPVSVPKAAALKDALDSRLYAVTPNRDELAALTDLPTRTDRQVRTAAATLHARGVELVWIRMGGRGSWLLTTDELIEIPALRADVEDVTGAGDSMLAAFCHVLLDGGTPEQAARFGHAAAALTVASAHTVRPDLTPRLIRATLEQKELP
;
A
#
# COMPACT_ATOMS: atom_id res chain seq x y z
N MET A 1 8.20 -4.96 -19.92
CA MET A 1 8.05 -6.02 -18.91
C MET A 1 9.34 -6.82 -18.85
N LEU A 2 9.87 -7.11 -17.68
CA LEU A 2 11.04 -7.95 -17.49
C LEU A 2 10.63 -9.43 -17.50
N THR A 3 11.54 -10.30 -17.92
CA THR A 3 11.37 -11.75 -17.76
C THR A 3 11.88 -12.19 -16.40
N ASP A 4 11.42 -13.34 -15.88
CA ASP A 4 11.87 -13.89 -14.59
C ASP A 4 13.41 -13.98 -14.52
N ARG A 5 14.05 -14.32 -15.63
CA ARG A 5 15.50 -14.42 -15.70
C ARG A 5 16.18 -13.05 -15.64
N GLU A 6 15.60 -12.04 -16.25
CA GLU A 6 16.08 -10.65 -16.16
C GLU A 6 15.95 -10.12 -14.74
N GLU A 7 14.85 -10.43 -14.03
CA GLU A 7 14.66 -10.06 -12.62
C GLU A 7 15.70 -10.73 -11.72
N GLN A 8 15.96 -12.02 -11.89
CA GLN A 8 16.99 -12.73 -11.14
C GLN A 8 18.39 -12.13 -11.34
N ILE A 9 18.70 -11.72 -12.57
CA ILE A 9 19.97 -11.05 -12.88
C ILE A 9 20.03 -9.69 -12.16
N LEU A 10 18.97 -8.91 -12.20
CA LEU A 10 18.90 -7.61 -11.53
C LEU A 10 19.04 -7.73 -10.02
N ASP A 11 18.43 -8.72 -9.40
CA ASP A 11 18.55 -8.95 -7.95
C ASP A 11 19.99 -9.24 -7.52
N LEU A 12 20.71 -9.99 -8.32
CA LEU A 12 22.13 -10.24 -8.08
C LEU A 12 22.96 -8.97 -8.29
N LEU A 13 22.70 -8.20 -9.34
CA LEU A 13 23.39 -6.96 -9.65
C LEU A 13 23.09 -5.82 -8.67
N ARG A 14 21.90 -5.78 -8.06
CA ARG A 14 21.59 -4.85 -6.96
C ARG A 14 22.42 -5.14 -5.71
N ARG A 15 22.75 -6.41 -5.46
CA ARG A 15 23.60 -6.82 -4.32
C ARG A 15 25.09 -6.64 -4.61
N ASP A 16 25.51 -6.91 -5.85
CA ASP A 16 26.88 -6.74 -6.31
C ASP A 16 26.90 -6.19 -7.75
N PRO A 17 26.93 -4.85 -7.92
CA PRO A 17 26.94 -4.22 -9.24
C PRO A 17 28.17 -4.53 -10.08
N LEU A 18 29.22 -5.09 -9.49
CA LEU A 18 30.46 -5.48 -10.19
C LEU A 18 30.49 -6.95 -10.58
N MET A 19 29.46 -7.73 -10.27
CA MET A 19 29.37 -9.15 -10.61
C MET A 19 29.45 -9.37 -12.11
N GLY A 20 30.50 -10.07 -12.57
CA GLY A 20 30.71 -10.36 -13.99
C GLY A 20 29.74 -11.41 -14.54
N SER A 21 29.59 -11.45 -15.89
CA SER A 21 28.67 -12.40 -16.55
C SER A 21 28.97 -13.87 -16.25
N GLU A 22 30.19 -14.21 -15.90
CA GLU A 22 30.59 -15.56 -15.51
C GLU A 22 30.08 -15.95 -14.13
N ALA A 23 30.20 -15.03 -13.16
CA ALA A 23 29.68 -15.20 -11.80
C ALA A 23 28.13 -15.25 -11.80
N LEU A 24 27.47 -14.40 -12.60
CA LEU A 24 26.03 -14.43 -12.82
C LEU A 24 25.56 -15.76 -13.42
N ALA A 25 26.30 -16.28 -14.40
CA ALA A 25 26.00 -17.57 -15.03
C ALA A 25 26.10 -18.73 -14.02
N ALA A 26 27.14 -18.73 -13.21
CA ALA A 26 27.33 -19.71 -12.15
C ALA A 26 26.22 -19.63 -11.08
N ALA A 27 25.88 -18.44 -10.62
CA ALA A 27 24.83 -18.21 -9.60
C ALA A 27 23.43 -18.62 -10.09
N LEU A 28 23.15 -18.49 -11.39
CA LEU A 28 21.84 -18.79 -11.99
C LEU A 28 21.76 -20.12 -12.74
N GLY A 29 22.83 -20.95 -12.67
CA GLY A 29 22.86 -22.28 -13.30
C GLY A 29 22.68 -22.23 -14.83
N THR A 30 23.26 -21.20 -15.51
CA THR A 30 23.12 -20.98 -16.96
C THR A 30 24.45 -20.70 -17.62
N THR A 31 24.45 -20.38 -18.91
CA THR A 31 25.67 -20.07 -19.66
C THR A 31 25.96 -18.57 -19.69
N ARG A 32 27.26 -18.19 -19.78
CA ARG A 32 27.68 -16.80 -19.96
C ARG A 32 27.05 -16.16 -21.19
N ALA A 33 26.87 -16.94 -22.29
CA ALA A 33 26.22 -16.44 -23.51
C ALA A 33 24.75 -16.04 -23.25
N SER A 34 24.00 -16.86 -22.50
CA SER A 34 22.62 -16.55 -22.11
C SER A 34 22.56 -15.28 -21.24
N ILE A 35 23.45 -15.15 -20.25
CA ILE A 35 23.52 -13.95 -19.41
C ILE A 35 23.80 -12.70 -20.26
N ASN A 36 24.73 -12.75 -21.20
CA ASN A 36 25.06 -11.60 -22.05
C ASN A 36 23.88 -11.16 -22.92
N VAL A 37 23.03 -12.07 -23.37
CA VAL A 37 21.78 -11.74 -24.07
C VAL A 37 20.81 -10.99 -23.18
N HIS A 38 20.60 -11.48 -21.96
CA HIS A 38 19.72 -10.81 -21.00
C HIS A 38 20.26 -9.44 -20.58
N ILE A 39 21.55 -9.30 -20.32
CA ILE A 39 22.20 -8.01 -20.04
C ILE A 39 22.03 -7.03 -21.22
N SER A 40 22.21 -7.50 -22.45
CA SER A 40 21.97 -6.67 -23.63
C SER A 40 20.52 -6.22 -23.73
N ASN A 41 19.56 -7.10 -23.43
CA ASN A 41 18.15 -6.75 -23.42
C ASN A 41 17.81 -5.76 -22.28
N LEU A 42 18.37 -5.94 -21.10
CA LEU A 42 18.23 -5.00 -19.98
C LEU A 42 18.83 -3.62 -20.33
N GLY A 43 19.95 -3.58 -21.06
CA GLY A 43 20.50 -2.33 -21.59
C GLY A 43 19.57 -1.65 -22.59
N LYS A 44 18.98 -2.42 -23.53
CA LYS A 44 18.01 -1.90 -24.52
C LYS A 44 16.71 -1.40 -23.84
N LYS A 45 16.31 -2.03 -22.75
CA LYS A 45 15.17 -1.61 -21.92
C LYS A 45 15.49 -0.41 -21.02
N GLY A 46 16.72 0.11 -21.02
CA GLY A 46 17.16 1.24 -20.21
C GLY A 46 17.31 0.92 -18.71
N VAL A 47 17.31 -0.35 -18.34
CA VAL A 47 17.44 -0.80 -16.93
C VAL A 47 18.91 -0.86 -16.49
N ILE A 48 19.82 -1.19 -17.42
CA ILE A 48 21.28 -1.12 -17.23
C ILE A 48 21.80 0.06 -18.05
N LEU A 49 22.40 1.07 -17.39
CA LEU A 49 22.80 2.34 -18.00
C LEU A 49 24.28 2.42 -18.42
N GLY A 50 25.12 1.48 -17.96
CA GLY A 50 26.55 1.57 -18.25
C GLY A 50 27.38 0.38 -17.79
N ARG A 51 28.71 0.45 -18.03
CA ARG A 51 29.67 -0.55 -17.57
C ARG A 51 29.83 -0.43 -16.04
N GLY A 52 29.92 -1.57 -15.37
CA GLY A 52 29.77 -1.67 -13.91
C GLY A 52 28.28 -1.78 -13.52
N TYR A 53 27.40 -2.04 -14.51
CA TYR A 53 25.95 -2.24 -14.35
C TYR A 53 25.28 -1.18 -13.48
N VAL A 54 25.47 0.09 -13.87
CA VAL A 54 24.70 1.20 -13.27
C VAL A 54 23.25 0.98 -13.67
N LEU A 55 22.43 0.64 -12.69
CA LEU A 55 20.99 0.44 -12.89
C LEU A 55 20.32 1.81 -12.94
N ALA A 56 19.35 1.96 -13.84
CA ALA A 56 18.44 3.09 -13.74
C ALA A 56 17.67 3.01 -12.42
N GLU A 57 17.66 4.07 -11.68
CA GLU A 57 16.75 4.17 -10.53
C GLU A 57 15.32 4.26 -11.06
N SER A 58 14.52 3.22 -10.84
CA SER A 58 13.08 3.29 -11.12
C SER A 58 12.46 4.37 -10.22
N PRO A 59 11.53 5.18 -10.74
CA PRO A 59 10.75 6.08 -9.91
C PRO A 59 10.12 5.26 -8.77
N GLY A 60 10.35 5.69 -7.53
CA GLY A 60 9.81 5.01 -6.36
C GLY A 60 8.38 5.45 -6.04
N ALA A 61 7.84 4.94 -4.94
CA ALA A 61 6.59 5.42 -4.37
C ALA A 61 6.85 6.39 -3.22
N VAL A 62 5.94 7.34 -3.03
CA VAL A 62 5.81 8.13 -1.81
C VAL A 62 4.44 7.85 -1.21
N VAL A 63 4.40 7.52 0.08
CA VAL A 63 3.15 7.26 0.80
C VAL A 63 3.04 8.25 1.94
N ILE A 64 1.95 9.03 1.96
CA ILE A 64 1.72 10.08 2.95
C ILE A 64 0.47 9.75 3.77
N GLY A 65 0.59 9.66 5.08
CA GLY A 65 -0.56 9.41 5.95
C GLY A 65 -0.23 8.80 7.30
N GLY A 66 -1.15 7.97 7.81
CA GLY A 66 -1.12 7.46 9.16
C GLY A 66 -0.08 6.37 9.41
N ALA A 67 0.60 6.50 10.56
CA ALA A 67 1.44 5.48 11.15
C ALA A 67 1.15 5.42 12.67
N ASN A 68 0.82 4.25 13.19
CA ASN A 68 0.46 4.05 14.59
C ASN A 68 0.84 2.65 15.09
N MET A 69 0.72 2.41 16.38
CA MET A 69 0.84 1.07 16.95
C MET A 69 -0.54 0.49 17.22
N ASP A 70 -0.76 -0.73 16.74
CA ASP A 70 -1.96 -1.51 17.02
C ASP A 70 -1.74 -2.34 18.30
N LEU A 71 -2.54 -2.11 19.30
CA LEU A 71 -2.54 -2.80 20.58
C LEU A 71 -3.80 -3.66 20.64
N LYS A 72 -3.64 -5.00 20.67
CA LYS A 72 -4.78 -5.92 20.79
C LYS A 72 -4.67 -6.67 22.11
N ALA A 73 -5.74 -6.66 22.91
CA ALA A 73 -5.87 -7.46 24.11
C ALA A 73 -7.06 -8.41 23.96
N ARG A 74 -6.84 -9.71 24.09
CA ARG A 74 -7.90 -10.73 24.00
C ARG A 74 -8.08 -11.41 25.35
N SER A 75 -9.31 -11.42 25.85
CA SER A 75 -9.65 -12.11 27.09
C SER A 75 -9.57 -13.62 26.93
N GLN A 76 -9.12 -14.34 27.98
CA GLN A 76 -9.08 -15.81 28.02
C GLN A 76 -10.46 -16.44 28.26
N ALA A 77 -11.41 -15.68 28.81
CA ALA A 77 -12.79 -16.08 29.04
C ALA A 77 -13.71 -14.94 28.62
N ARG A 78 -15.02 -15.15 28.63
CA ARG A 78 -15.97 -14.08 28.34
C ARG A 78 -15.72 -12.88 29.26
N ALA A 79 -15.50 -11.73 28.68
CA ALA A 79 -15.11 -10.54 29.42
C ALA A 79 -16.22 -10.07 30.36
N THR A 80 -15.83 -9.74 31.59
CA THR A 80 -16.72 -9.19 32.61
C THR A 80 -16.40 -7.72 32.80
N SER A 81 -17.43 -6.86 32.72
CA SER A 81 -17.29 -5.42 32.95
C SER A 81 -16.93 -5.09 34.41
N HIS A 82 -16.26 -3.97 34.60
CA HIS A 82 -15.90 -3.41 35.91
C HIS A 82 -14.92 -4.26 36.76
N THR A 83 -14.18 -5.18 36.12
CA THR A 83 -13.13 -5.96 36.78
C THR A 83 -11.97 -6.25 35.83
N SER A 84 -10.84 -6.75 36.38
CA SER A 84 -9.72 -7.24 35.56
C SER A 84 -10.07 -8.58 34.94
N ASN A 85 -9.81 -8.71 33.64
CA ASN A 85 -9.96 -9.95 32.90
C ASN A 85 -8.57 -10.47 32.52
N PRO A 86 -8.20 -11.71 32.92
CA PRO A 86 -6.99 -12.34 32.42
C PRO A 86 -7.03 -12.46 30.90
N GLY A 87 -5.90 -12.18 30.23
CA GLY A 87 -5.87 -12.15 28.76
C GLY A 87 -4.46 -12.19 28.19
N HIS A 88 -4.39 -12.13 26.88
CA HIS A 88 -3.16 -12.01 26.12
C HIS A 88 -3.15 -10.67 25.38
N GLY A 89 -2.03 -9.96 25.49
CA GLY A 89 -1.79 -8.72 24.74
C GLY A 89 -0.82 -8.95 23.57
N SER A 90 -1.06 -8.29 22.46
CA SER A 90 -0.12 -8.20 21.34
C SER A 90 0.00 -6.75 20.88
N MET A 91 1.15 -6.44 20.29
CA MET A 91 1.47 -5.13 19.75
C MET A 91 2.10 -5.29 18.39
N ALA A 92 1.64 -4.54 17.41
CA ALA A 92 2.16 -4.57 16.06
C ALA A 92 2.18 -3.16 15.45
N PRO A 93 3.16 -2.85 14.58
CA PRO A 93 3.11 -1.64 13.77
C PRO A 93 1.88 -1.63 12.87
N GLY A 94 1.17 -0.50 12.85
CA GLY A 94 -0.04 -0.28 12.08
C GLY A 94 -0.03 1.07 11.37
N GLY A 95 -1.21 1.49 10.90
CA GLY A 95 -1.42 2.68 10.09
C GLY A 95 -1.43 2.39 8.59
N VAL A 96 -2.46 2.88 7.91
CA VAL A 96 -2.71 2.54 6.49
C VAL A 96 -1.54 2.94 5.61
N ALA A 97 -1.07 4.19 5.69
CA ALA A 97 0.08 4.63 4.89
C ALA A 97 1.34 3.81 5.20
N ARG A 98 1.63 3.52 6.48
CA ARG A 98 2.78 2.70 6.87
C ARG A 98 2.64 1.26 6.36
N ASN A 99 1.45 0.66 6.44
CA ASN A 99 1.21 -0.70 5.94
C ASN A 99 1.42 -0.78 4.42
N ILE A 100 0.91 0.21 3.67
CA ILE A 100 1.10 0.31 2.21
C ILE A 100 2.60 0.46 1.89
N ALA A 101 3.31 1.34 2.60
CA ALA A 101 4.75 1.54 2.40
C ALA A 101 5.56 0.27 2.69
N GLU A 102 5.25 -0.45 3.78
CA GLU A 102 5.92 -1.71 4.09
C GLU A 102 5.64 -2.79 3.04
N ASN A 103 4.40 -2.94 2.59
CA ASN A 103 4.08 -3.90 1.51
C ASN A 103 4.84 -3.56 0.22
N LEU A 104 4.91 -2.28 -0.19
CA LEU A 104 5.71 -1.84 -1.35
C LEU A 104 7.20 -2.18 -1.20
N ALA A 105 7.78 -1.91 -0.02
CA ALA A 105 9.18 -2.25 0.24
C ALA A 105 9.43 -3.77 0.16
N ARG A 106 8.51 -4.60 0.65
CA ARG A 106 8.58 -6.07 0.53
C ARG A 106 8.44 -6.56 -0.91
N LEU A 107 7.72 -5.83 -1.75
CA LEU A 107 7.65 -6.08 -3.19
C LEU A 107 8.92 -5.63 -3.94
N GLY A 108 9.86 -4.98 -3.26
CA GLY A 108 11.15 -4.55 -3.80
C GLY A 108 11.15 -3.12 -4.33
N ASP A 109 10.08 -2.36 -4.12
CA ASP A 109 10.00 -0.97 -4.55
C ASP A 109 10.78 -0.05 -3.60
N ARG A 110 11.35 1.03 -4.16
CA ARG A 110 11.84 2.13 -3.37
C ARG A 110 10.65 2.96 -2.87
N VAL A 111 10.52 3.09 -1.56
CA VAL A 111 9.37 3.79 -0.97
C VAL A 111 9.80 4.72 0.15
N HIS A 112 9.25 5.94 0.15
CA HIS A 112 9.36 6.92 1.23
C HIS A 112 8.03 7.00 1.97
N LEU A 113 8.08 6.94 3.30
CA LEU A 113 6.95 7.22 4.17
C LEU A 113 7.04 8.66 4.66
N VAL A 114 5.96 9.43 4.47
CA VAL A 114 5.77 10.76 5.07
C VAL A 114 4.68 10.65 6.13
N SER A 115 5.03 10.83 7.38
CA SER A 115 4.12 10.65 8.51
C SER A 115 4.59 11.43 9.75
N VAL A 116 3.87 11.28 10.86
CA VAL A 116 4.26 11.86 12.15
C VAL A 116 4.11 10.81 13.24
N VAL A 117 5.13 10.68 14.10
CA VAL A 117 5.11 9.80 15.28
C VAL A 117 5.65 10.54 16.51
N GLY A 118 5.34 10.05 17.70
CA GLY A 118 5.82 10.62 18.95
C GLY A 118 7.33 10.41 19.17
N ARG A 119 7.91 11.23 20.08
CA ARG A 119 9.27 11.04 20.65
C ARG A 119 9.19 10.07 21.84
N ASP A 120 8.67 8.87 21.62
CA ASP A 120 8.44 7.87 22.65
C ASP A 120 8.87 6.46 22.21
N PRO A 121 8.92 5.47 23.11
CA PRO A 121 9.35 4.12 22.79
C PRO A 121 8.47 3.44 21.71
N LEU A 122 7.18 3.77 21.60
CA LEU A 122 6.29 3.23 20.57
C LEU A 122 6.68 3.76 19.20
N GLY A 123 6.98 5.07 19.08
CA GLY A 123 7.45 5.68 17.85
C GLY A 123 8.81 5.12 17.40
N GLU A 124 9.75 4.91 18.34
CA GLU A 124 11.03 4.27 18.03
C GLU A 124 10.86 2.85 17.53
N ASN A 125 10.01 2.06 18.19
CA ASN A 125 9.73 0.66 17.79
C ASN A 125 9.10 0.62 16.39
N LEU A 126 8.07 1.44 16.16
CA LEU A 126 7.38 1.54 14.87
C LEU A 126 8.33 1.87 13.73
N LEU A 127 9.19 2.90 13.91
CA LEU A 127 10.11 3.33 12.87
C LEU A 127 11.25 2.34 12.65
N SER A 128 11.78 1.74 13.70
CA SER A 128 12.79 0.68 13.58
C SER A 128 12.26 -0.50 12.75
N HIS A 129 11.02 -0.94 13.01
CA HIS A 129 10.37 -2.02 12.27
C HIS A 129 10.15 -1.65 10.80
N THR A 130 9.64 -0.44 10.57
CA THR A 130 9.35 0.09 9.24
C THR A 130 10.61 0.23 8.39
N ALA A 131 11.69 0.76 8.98
CA ALA A 131 12.99 0.87 8.31
C ALA A 131 13.63 -0.50 8.03
N ALA A 132 13.51 -1.45 8.96
CA ALA A 132 14.02 -2.81 8.78
C ALA A 132 13.33 -3.56 7.62
N ALA A 133 12.10 -3.20 7.29
CA ALA A 133 11.38 -3.70 6.11
C ALA A 133 11.84 -3.06 4.78
N GLY A 134 12.71 -2.04 4.82
CA GLY A 134 13.24 -1.35 3.65
C GLY A 134 12.56 -0.02 3.31
N VAL A 135 11.63 0.46 4.13
CA VAL A 135 10.97 1.77 3.94
C VAL A 135 11.91 2.90 4.34
N ARG A 136 12.02 3.92 3.52
CA ARG A 136 12.75 5.15 3.82
C ARG A 136 11.90 6.04 4.72
N ILE A 137 12.41 6.34 5.91
CA ILE A 137 11.69 7.04 7.00
C ILE A 137 12.21 8.45 7.28
N GLU A 138 13.10 9.00 6.44
CA GLU A 138 13.72 10.31 6.62
C GLU A 138 12.70 11.46 6.65
N HIS A 139 11.52 11.24 6.06
CA HIS A 139 10.42 12.21 6.05
C HIS A 139 9.35 11.93 7.11
N VAL A 140 9.62 11.06 8.09
CA VAL A 140 8.72 10.88 9.24
C VAL A 140 9.11 11.88 10.32
N ALA A 141 8.24 12.85 10.56
CA ALA A 141 8.44 13.88 11.58
C ALA A 141 8.22 13.31 13.00
N ARG A 142 8.87 13.93 13.98
CA ARG A 142 8.76 13.60 15.41
C ARG A 142 8.04 14.72 16.14
N THR A 143 6.99 14.38 16.90
CA THR A 143 6.23 15.32 17.73
C THR A 143 6.38 15.02 19.21
N ASP A 144 5.99 15.98 20.06
CA ASP A 144 5.91 15.79 21.52
C ASP A 144 4.59 15.12 21.93
N ARG A 145 3.64 14.91 20.99
CA ARG A 145 2.45 14.08 21.22
C ARG A 145 2.85 12.61 21.30
N PRO A 146 2.15 11.78 22.07
CA PRO A 146 2.34 10.34 22.06
C PRO A 146 2.13 9.77 20.65
N THR A 147 2.91 8.75 20.30
CA THR A 147 2.70 7.98 19.05
C THR A 147 1.28 7.47 18.99
N GLY A 148 0.63 7.60 17.83
CA GLY A 148 -0.72 7.13 17.61
C GLY A 148 -0.90 5.67 18.00
N THR A 149 -2.00 5.33 18.64
CA THR A 149 -2.35 3.95 19.00
C THR A 149 -3.78 3.62 18.62
N TYR A 150 -3.98 2.40 18.13
CA TYR A 150 -5.29 1.78 18.03
C TYR A 150 -5.35 0.64 19.03
N THR A 151 -6.10 0.83 20.12
CA THR A 151 -6.21 -0.16 21.20
C THR A 151 -7.54 -0.88 21.09
N ALA A 152 -7.51 -2.19 20.79
CA ALA A 152 -8.69 -3.04 20.70
C ALA A 152 -8.71 -4.06 21.81
N VAL A 153 -9.85 -4.17 22.51
CA VAL A 153 -10.13 -5.22 23.49
C VAL A 153 -11.13 -6.19 22.88
N LEU A 154 -10.74 -7.45 22.83
CA LEU A 154 -11.50 -8.53 22.22
C LEU A 154 -11.97 -9.52 23.30
N ASP A 155 -13.13 -10.11 23.11
CA ASP A 155 -13.60 -11.23 23.91
C ASP A 155 -12.87 -12.53 23.55
N VAL A 156 -13.14 -13.60 24.28
CA VAL A 156 -12.58 -14.95 24.05
C VAL A 156 -12.84 -15.46 22.63
N ASP A 157 -13.97 -15.11 22.04
CA ASP A 157 -14.36 -15.49 20.68
C ASP A 157 -13.76 -14.57 19.60
N GLY A 158 -12.99 -13.54 20.01
CA GLY A 158 -12.40 -12.56 19.09
C GLY A 158 -13.36 -11.41 18.71
N GLU A 159 -14.55 -11.34 19.29
CA GLU A 159 -15.46 -10.22 19.08
C GLU A 159 -14.93 -8.95 19.74
N LEU A 160 -15.07 -7.81 19.05
CA LEU A 160 -14.63 -6.51 19.54
C LEU A 160 -15.56 -6.03 20.66
N ILE A 161 -15.01 -5.86 21.87
CA ILE A 161 -15.74 -5.28 23.02
C ILE A 161 -15.68 -3.75 22.95
N VAL A 162 -14.47 -3.20 22.78
CA VAL A 162 -14.24 -1.76 22.68
C VAL A 162 -12.93 -1.51 21.94
N ALA A 163 -12.88 -0.40 21.18
CA ALA A 163 -11.63 0.11 20.64
C ALA A 163 -11.50 1.60 20.92
N ILE A 164 -10.25 2.04 21.13
CA ILE A 164 -9.89 3.44 21.33
C ILE A 164 -8.80 3.76 20.29
N ALA A 165 -9.03 4.79 19.48
CA ALA A 165 -8.07 5.31 18.53
C ALA A 165 -7.55 6.66 19.06
N ASP A 166 -6.32 6.68 19.55
CA ASP A 166 -5.60 7.91 19.85
C ASP A 166 -4.67 8.22 18.63
N MET A 167 -5.06 9.21 17.85
CA MET A 167 -4.35 9.61 16.63
C MET A 167 -3.85 11.07 16.69
N ALA A 168 -3.64 11.59 17.91
CA ALA A 168 -3.25 12.98 18.10
C ALA A 168 -1.92 13.35 17.41
N ALA A 169 -0.94 12.44 17.39
CA ALA A 169 0.30 12.66 16.65
C ALA A 169 0.07 12.72 15.13
N THR A 170 -0.75 11.83 14.59
CA THR A 170 -1.07 11.82 13.15
C THR A 170 -1.79 13.10 12.72
N ALA A 171 -2.59 13.70 13.60
CA ALA A 171 -3.26 14.97 13.33
C ALA A 171 -2.29 16.17 13.17
N GLU A 172 -1.02 16.04 13.55
CA GLU A 172 0.03 17.03 13.32
C GLU A 172 0.69 16.92 11.94
N LEU A 173 0.32 15.90 11.13
CA LEU A 173 0.74 15.79 9.74
C LEU A 173 0.04 16.89 8.92
N GLY A 174 0.71 18.01 8.79
CA GLY A 174 0.24 19.22 8.12
C GLY A 174 1.05 19.57 6.86
N PRO A 175 0.78 20.75 6.25
CA PRO A 175 1.48 21.20 5.05
C PRO A 175 3.00 21.28 5.19
N ASP A 176 3.52 21.62 6.37
CA ASP A 176 4.97 21.75 6.59
C ASP A 176 5.71 20.41 6.44
N GLN A 177 5.13 19.31 6.96
CA GLN A 177 5.70 17.97 6.84
C GLN A 177 5.64 17.49 5.39
N VAL A 178 4.55 17.79 4.70
CA VAL A 178 4.39 17.51 3.26
C VAL A 178 5.39 18.32 2.44
N GLN A 179 5.56 19.63 2.73
CA GLN A 179 6.53 20.49 2.07
C GLN A 179 7.96 20.01 2.24
N ALA A 180 8.32 19.48 3.42
CA ALA A 180 9.65 18.92 3.67
C ALA A 180 9.97 17.70 2.77
N ALA A 181 8.96 17.03 2.22
CA ALA A 181 9.08 15.89 1.31
C ALA A 181 8.91 16.26 -0.18
N ARG A 182 8.83 17.57 -0.54
CA ARG A 182 8.52 18.03 -1.91
C ARG A 182 9.37 17.39 -3.00
N ASP A 183 10.67 17.22 -2.77
CA ASP A 183 11.60 16.75 -3.80
C ASP A 183 11.38 15.24 -4.10
N VAL A 184 11.08 14.44 -3.08
CA VAL A 184 10.74 13.02 -3.27
C VAL A 184 9.34 12.86 -3.84
N ILE A 185 8.38 13.74 -3.49
CA ILE A 185 7.03 13.76 -4.09
C ILE A 185 7.14 14.06 -5.58
N ALA A 186 7.85 15.12 -5.96
CA ALA A 186 7.99 15.54 -7.36
C ALA A 186 8.70 14.51 -8.25
N SER A 187 9.55 13.64 -7.67
CA SER A 187 10.27 12.59 -8.39
C SER A 187 9.63 11.20 -8.27
N ALA A 188 8.48 11.08 -7.61
CA ALA A 188 7.79 9.81 -7.42
C ALA A 188 7.18 9.29 -8.73
N GLY A 189 7.14 7.98 -8.91
CA GLY A 189 6.36 7.33 -9.97
C GLY A 189 4.89 7.17 -9.56
N VAL A 190 4.64 6.99 -8.25
CA VAL A 190 3.31 6.92 -7.65
C VAL A 190 3.33 7.64 -6.31
N LEU A 191 2.30 8.44 -6.05
CA LEU A 191 2.02 9.08 -4.77
C LEU A 191 0.74 8.49 -4.18
N VAL A 192 0.80 7.98 -2.94
CA VAL A 192 -0.37 7.50 -2.22
C VAL A 192 -0.67 8.44 -1.06
N LEU A 193 -1.91 8.91 -0.97
CA LEU A 193 -2.42 9.78 0.09
C LEU A 193 -3.53 9.02 0.82
N ASP A 194 -3.42 8.86 2.14
CA ASP A 194 -4.45 8.18 2.92
C ASP A 194 -5.39 9.17 3.65
N GLY A 195 -6.59 8.71 3.96
CA GLY A 195 -7.63 9.50 4.60
C GLY A 195 -7.34 9.92 6.06
N ASN A 196 -6.14 9.61 6.60
CA ASN A 196 -5.70 10.16 7.88
C ASN A 196 -5.16 11.58 7.77
N LEU A 197 -4.95 12.07 6.56
CA LEU A 197 -4.48 13.43 6.31
C LEU A 197 -5.53 14.46 6.72
N ARG A 198 -5.05 15.59 7.21
CA ARG A 198 -5.85 16.80 7.29
C ARG A 198 -6.11 17.32 5.89
N ARG A 199 -7.22 18.05 5.70
CA ARG A 199 -7.58 18.61 4.41
C ARG A 199 -6.49 19.50 3.81
N ASP A 200 -5.92 20.40 4.63
CA ASP A 200 -4.85 21.31 4.19
C ASP A 200 -3.57 20.56 3.75
N ALA A 201 -3.22 19.47 4.44
CA ALA A 201 -2.10 18.60 4.08
C ALA A 201 -2.37 17.84 2.78
N LEU A 202 -3.60 17.32 2.59
CA LEU A 202 -4.03 16.64 1.37
C LEU A 202 -3.96 17.58 0.16
N GLU A 203 -4.56 18.77 0.26
CA GLU A 203 -4.56 19.79 -0.79
C GLU A 203 -3.13 20.21 -1.14
N HIS A 204 -2.27 20.40 -0.14
CA HIS A 204 -0.86 20.74 -0.37
C HIS A 204 -0.08 19.62 -1.06
N ALA A 205 -0.32 18.35 -0.68
CA ALA A 205 0.28 17.19 -1.35
C ALA A 205 -0.15 17.08 -2.82
N LEU A 206 -1.43 17.34 -3.10
CA LEU A 206 -1.96 17.39 -4.45
C LEU A 206 -1.33 18.51 -5.29
N ASP A 207 -1.07 19.68 -4.69
CA ASP A 207 -0.39 20.79 -5.38
C ASP A 207 1.07 20.44 -5.71
N LEU A 208 1.76 19.69 -4.84
CA LEU A 208 3.14 19.26 -5.05
C LEU A 208 3.26 18.06 -6.01
N SER A 209 2.20 17.34 -6.28
CA SER A 209 2.23 16.10 -7.07
C SER A 209 2.64 16.30 -8.54
N GLY A 210 2.37 17.49 -9.11
CA GLY A 210 2.95 17.93 -10.39
C GLY A 210 2.72 16.97 -11.57
N GLY A 211 1.63 16.18 -11.58
CA GLY A 211 1.35 15.17 -12.61
C GLY A 211 1.83 13.76 -12.26
N VAL A 212 2.37 13.53 -11.07
CA VAL A 212 2.62 12.19 -10.52
C VAL A 212 1.28 11.44 -10.39
N ARG A 213 1.24 10.16 -10.73
CA ARG A 213 0.05 9.31 -10.51
C ARG A 213 -0.30 9.28 -9.03
N THR A 214 -1.26 10.12 -8.63
CA THR A 214 -1.66 10.30 -7.23
C THR A 214 -2.91 9.49 -6.93
N ILE A 215 -2.85 8.63 -5.92
CA ILE A 215 -3.92 7.71 -5.52
C ILE A 215 -4.38 8.09 -4.12
N PHE A 216 -5.70 8.23 -3.94
CA PHE A 216 -6.31 8.50 -2.65
C PHE A 216 -6.96 7.24 -2.06
N GLU A 217 -6.54 6.84 -0.86
CA GLU A 217 -7.11 5.76 -0.06
C GLU A 217 -7.97 6.33 1.07
N PRO A 218 -9.31 6.14 1.05
CA PRO A 218 -10.22 6.79 2.01
C PRO A 218 -10.08 6.33 3.46
N VAL A 219 -9.60 5.11 3.71
CA VAL A 219 -9.38 4.49 5.02
C VAL A 219 -10.66 4.13 5.77
N SER A 220 -11.63 5.04 5.85
CA SER A 220 -12.91 4.80 6.54
C SER A 220 -13.98 5.80 6.13
N VAL A 221 -15.24 5.46 6.37
CA VAL A 221 -16.41 6.30 6.06
C VAL A 221 -16.31 7.71 6.64
N PRO A 222 -15.97 7.93 7.94
CA PRO A 222 -15.85 9.28 8.47
C PRO A 222 -14.75 10.12 7.82
N LYS A 223 -13.61 9.49 7.48
CA LYS A 223 -12.48 10.16 6.82
C LYS A 223 -12.79 10.49 5.37
N ALA A 224 -13.43 9.56 4.66
CA ALA A 224 -13.95 9.79 3.32
C ALA A 224 -14.88 11.01 3.28
N ALA A 225 -15.85 11.08 4.20
CA ALA A 225 -16.78 12.19 4.30
C ALA A 225 -16.07 13.54 4.59
N ALA A 226 -15.04 13.53 5.43
CA ALA A 226 -14.30 14.75 5.79
C ALA A 226 -13.48 15.35 4.62
N LEU A 227 -13.02 14.48 3.70
CA LEU A 227 -12.11 14.88 2.62
C LEU A 227 -12.77 14.91 1.23
N LYS A 228 -14.06 14.55 1.12
CA LYS A 228 -14.77 14.41 -0.17
C LYS A 228 -14.68 15.63 -1.08
N ASP A 229 -14.65 16.85 -0.52
CA ASP A 229 -14.62 18.09 -1.30
C ASP A 229 -13.22 18.52 -1.75
N ALA A 230 -12.17 17.83 -1.29
CA ALA A 230 -10.79 18.04 -1.71
C ALA A 230 -10.37 17.14 -2.89
N LEU A 231 -11.25 16.24 -3.33
CA LEU A 231 -10.95 15.29 -4.42
C LEU A 231 -11.31 15.91 -5.78
N ASP A 232 -10.32 16.00 -6.65
CA ASP A 232 -10.45 16.63 -7.97
C ASP A 232 -9.54 15.97 -9.04
N SER A 233 -9.36 16.65 -10.16
CA SER A 233 -8.60 16.20 -11.34
C SER A 233 -7.09 16.01 -11.12
N ARG A 234 -6.54 16.37 -9.96
CA ARG A 234 -5.16 16.06 -9.60
C ARG A 234 -4.98 14.59 -9.17
N LEU A 235 -6.08 13.89 -8.92
CA LEU A 235 -6.08 12.48 -8.58
C LEU A 235 -6.13 11.59 -9.83
N TYR A 236 -5.16 10.69 -9.93
CA TYR A 236 -5.21 9.58 -10.87
C TYR A 236 -6.26 8.55 -10.45
N ALA A 237 -6.29 8.14 -9.18
CA ALA A 237 -7.23 7.13 -8.70
C ALA A 237 -7.78 7.40 -7.29
N VAL A 238 -8.97 6.89 -7.04
CA VAL A 238 -9.57 6.76 -5.69
C VAL A 238 -9.95 5.30 -5.47
N THR A 239 -9.67 4.76 -4.25
CA THR A 239 -9.79 3.32 -3.96
C THR A 239 -10.79 3.01 -2.84
N PRO A 240 -12.06 3.41 -2.92
CA PRO A 240 -13.05 3.23 -1.88
C PRO A 240 -13.60 1.80 -1.83
N ASN A 241 -14.11 1.39 -0.68
CA ASN A 241 -15.17 0.40 -0.62
C ASN A 241 -16.53 1.05 -0.92
N ARG A 242 -17.63 0.27 -0.90
CA ARG A 242 -18.97 0.78 -1.23
C ARG A 242 -19.47 1.86 -0.25
N ASP A 243 -19.20 1.69 1.04
CA ASP A 243 -19.66 2.63 2.06
C ASP A 243 -18.83 3.93 2.05
N GLU A 244 -17.53 3.81 1.79
CA GLU A 244 -16.64 4.95 1.57
C GLU A 244 -17.02 5.71 0.29
N LEU A 245 -17.37 4.99 -0.80
CA LEU A 245 -17.86 5.62 -2.02
C LEU A 245 -19.15 6.42 -1.76
N ALA A 246 -20.07 5.86 -0.96
CA ALA A 246 -21.28 6.58 -0.55
C ALA A 246 -20.93 7.87 0.21
N ALA A 247 -19.96 7.81 1.12
CA ALA A 247 -19.52 8.97 1.89
C ALA A 247 -18.78 10.03 1.05
N LEU A 248 -18.00 9.61 0.04
CA LEU A 248 -17.30 10.53 -0.87
C LEU A 248 -18.25 11.27 -1.82
N THR A 249 -19.41 10.69 -2.09
CA THR A 249 -20.32 11.20 -3.13
C THR A 249 -21.67 11.69 -2.61
N ASP A 250 -21.99 11.42 -1.34
CA ASP A 250 -23.32 11.62 -0.73
C ASP A 250 -24.44 10.86 -1.48
N LEU A 251 -24.09 9.79 -2.21
CA LEU A 251 -25.04 9.00 -2.99
C LEU A 251 -25.15 7.57 -2.43
N PRO A 252 -26.33 6.93 -2.56
CA PRO A 252 -26.50 5.54 -2.15
C PRO A 252 -25.67 4.60 -3.05
N THR A 253 -25.16 3.51 -2.46
CA THR A 253 -24.35 2.49 -3.15
C THR A 253 -24.86 1.06 -2.92
N ARG A 254 -26.17 0.88 -2.62
CA ARG A 254 -26.77 -0.42 -2.30
C ARG A 254 -26.89 -1.34 -3.51
N THR A 255 -27.14 -0.78 -4.68
CA THR A 255 -27.26 -1.53 -5.95
C THR A 255 -26.12 -1.19 -6.89
N ASP A 256 -25.83 -2.09 -7.82
CA ASP A 256 -24.76 -1.92 -8.80
C ASP A 256 -24.97 -0.66 -9.67
N ARG A 257 -26.23 -0.35 -10.02
CA ARG A 257 -26.58 0.91 -10.70
C ARG A 257 -26.20 2.14 -9.87
N GLN A 258 -26.50 2.12 -8.57
CA GLN A 258 -26.15 3.21 -7.66
C GLN A 258 -24.64 3.38 -7.51
N VAL A 259 -23.89 2.26 -7.43
CA VAL A 259 -22.42 2.29 -7.39
C VAL A 259 -21.84 2.95 -8.64
N ARG A 260 -22.35 2.59 -9.84
CA ARG A 260 -21.92 3.25 -11.10
C ARG A 260 -22.26 4.74 -11.11
N THR A 261 -23.44 5.11 -10.65
CA THR A 261 -23.84 6.54 -10.56
C THR A 261 -22.93 7.31 -9.60
N ALA A 262 -22.63 6.73 -8.44
CA ALA A 262 -21.72 7.34 -7.46
C ALA A 262 -20.30 7.49 -8.01
N ALA A 263 -19.75 6.46 -8.67
CA ALA A 263 -18.43 6.56 -9.31
C ALA A 263 -18.38 7.65 -10.40
N ALA A 264 -19.44 7.78 -11.19
CA ALA A 264 -19.52 8.81 -12.22
C ALA A 264 -19.41 10.23 -11.65
N THR A 265 -19.81 10.49 -10.42
CA THR A 265 -19.63 11.81 -9.78
C THR A 265 -18.16 12.10 -9.47
N LEU A 266 -17.34 11.11 -9.15
CA LEU A 266 -15.89 11.27 -8.99
C LEU A 266 -15.22 11.53 -10.34
N HIS A 267 -15.62 10.83 -11.41
CA HIS A 267 -15.15 11.13 -12.77
C HIS A 267 -15.53 12.54 -13.21
N ALA A 268 -16.74 13.02 -12.87
CA ALA A 268 -17.16 14.39 -13.17
C ALA A 268 -16.31 15.45 -12.42
N ARG A 269 -15.66 15.09 -11.32
CA ARG A 269 -14.69 15.95 -10.62
C ARG A 269 -13.28 15.84 -11.23
N GLY A 270 -13.09 14.98 -12.24
CA GLY A 270 -11.83 14.79 -12.95
C GLY A 270 -10.96 13.64 -12.46
N VAL A 271 -11.42 12.81 -11.51
CA VAL A 271 -10.71 11.60 -11.12
C VAL A 271 -10.70 10.61 -12.28
N GLU A 272 -9.53 10.15 -12.71
CA GLU A 272 -9.37 9.31 -13.90
C GLU A 272 -9.84 7.88 -13.65
N LEU A 273 -9.57 7.31 -12.49
CA LEU A 273 -9.83 5.92 -12.15
C LEU A 273 -10.56 5.79 -10.79
N VAL A 274 -11.63 5.02 -10.73
CA VAL A 274 -12.29 4.66 -9.47
C VAL A 274 -12.22 3.16 -9.29
N TRP A 275 -11.42 2.71 -8.31
CA TRP A 275 -11.25 1.28 -8.00
C TRP A 275 -12.05 0.89 -6.76
N ILE A 276 -13.24 0.34 -6.96
CA ILE A 276 -14.20 0.06 -5.90
C ILE A 276 -14.01 -1.35 -5.36
N ARG A 277 -13.65 -1.47 -4.10
CA ARG A 277 -13.49 -2.76 -3.40
C ARG A 277 -14.85 -3.27 -2.93
N MET A 278 -15.16 -4.53 -3.24
CA MET A 278 -16.44 -5.17 -2.95
C MET A 278 -16.33 -6.40 -2.04
N GLY A 279 -15.23 -6.50 -1.28
CA GLY A 279 -14.94 -7.63 -0.41
C GLY A 279 -14.90 -8.96 -1.19
N GLY A 280 -15.62 -9.97 -0.71
CA GLY A 280 -15.66 -11.30 -1.34
C GLY A 280 -16.24 -11.34 -2.76
N ARG A 281 -16.85 -10.25 -3.25
CA ARG A 281 -17.29 -10.14 -4.66
C ARG A 281 -16.17 -9.67 -5.60
N GLY A 282 -15.01 -9.30 -5.07
CA GLY A 282 -13.91 -8.75 -5.86
C GLY A 282 -13.88 -7.23 -5.89
N SER A 283 -13.64 -6.64 -7.05
CA SER A 283 -13.62 -5.20 -7.23
C SER A 283 -14.09 -4.78 -8.61
N TRP A 284 -14.46 -3.52 -8.72
CA TRP A 284 -14.75 -2.85 -9.97
C TRP A 284 -13.73 -1.76 -10.23
N LEU A 285 -13.16 -1.79 -11.42
CA LEU A 285 -12.25 -0.78 -11.92
C LEU A 285 -13.01 0.04 -12.98
N LEU A 286 -13.27 1.29 -12.68
CA LEU A 286 -14.03 2.19 -13.56
C LEU A 286 -13.12 3.31 -14.07
N THR A 287 -13.11 3.47 -15.38
CA THR A 287 -12.67 4.67 -16.08
C THR A 287 -13.91 5.44 -16.57
N THR A 288 -13.71 6.55 -17.26
CA THR A 288 -14.83 7.26 -17.93
C THR A 288 -15.55 6.40 -18.97
N ASP A 289 -14.83 5.50 -19.62
CA ASP A 289 -15.30 4.77 -20.82
C ASP A 289 -15.58 3.29 -20.55
N GLU A 290 -14.97 2.70 -19.52
CA GLU A 290 -14.97 1.27 -19.30
C GLU A 290 -15.19 0.91 -17.82
N LEU A 291 -15.85 -0.23 -17.61
CA LEU A 291 -15.94 -0.90 -16.32
C LEU A 291 -15.41 -2.32 -16.46
N ILE A 292 -14.38 -2.64 -15.67
CA ILE A 292 -13.80 -3.97 -15.59
C ILE A 292 -14.14 -4.57 -14.23
N GLU A 293 -14.81 -5.72 -14.24
CA GLU A 293 -15.12 -6.49 -13.04
C GLU A 293 -14.01 -7.50 -12.78
N ILE A 294 -13.42 -7.47 -11.60
CA ILE A 294 -12.34 -8.35 -11.20
C ILE A 294 -12.83 -9.20 -10.03
N PRO A 295 -12.94 -10.52 -10.19
CA PRO A 295 -13.42 -11.39 -9.13
C PRO A 295 -12.40 -11.48 -7.99
N ALA A 296 -12.88 -11.66 -6.75
CA ALA A 296 -12.02 -11.97 -5.62
C ALA A 296 -11.41 -13.37 -5.80
N LEU A 297 -10.15 -13.52 -5.40
CA LEU A 297 -9.53 -14.83 -5.31
C LEU A 297 -9.94 -15.51 -4.00
N ARG A 298 -10.26 -16.81 -4.07
CA ARG A 298 -10.61 -17.60 -2.89
C ARG A 298 -9.41 -17.70 -1.96
N ALA A 299 -9.65 -17.51 -0.67
CA ALA A 299 -8.65 -17.65 0.38
C ALA A 299 -9.28 -18.23 1.65
N ASP A 300 -8.49 -18.94 2.43
CA ASP A 300 -8.87 -19.35 3.80
C ASP A 300 -8.62 -18.13 4.69
N VAL A 301 -9.69 -17.48 5.12
CA VAL A 301 -9.61 -16.19 5.84
C VAL A 301 -9.25 -16.44 7.29
N GLU A 302 -8.10 -15.93 7.72
CA GLU A 302 -7.63 -15.89 9.11
C GLU A 302 -7.86 -14.50 9.73
N ASP A 303 -7.37 -13.44 9.09
CA ASP A 303 -7.60 -12.04 9.49
C ASP A 303 -7.75 -11.17 8.24
N VAL A 304 -8.76 -10.31 8.20
CA VAL A 304 -9.01 -9.40 7.06
C VAL A 304 -8.22 -8.09 7.16
N THR A 305 -7.54 -7.85 8.30
CA THR A 305 -6.77 -6.62 8.55
C THR A 305 -5.59 -6.52 7.58
N GLY A 306 -5.39 -5.35 6.98
CA GLY A 306 -4.29 -5.09 6.05
C GLY A 306 -4.50 -5.61 4.62
N ALA A 307 -5.62 -6.31 4.33
CA ALA A 307 -5.92 -6.78 2.98
C ALA A 307 -6.04 -5.63 1.97
N GLY A 308 -6.69 -4.54 2.35
CA GLY A 308 -6.80 -3.33 1.53
C GLY A 308 -5.44 -2.68 1.28
N ASP A 309 -4.59 -2.63 2.31
CA ASP A 309 -3.26 -2.02 2.25
C ASP A 309 -2.33 -2.82 1.32
N SER A 310 -2.32 -4.15 1.45
CA SER A 310 -1.54 -5.05 0.58
C SER A 310 -2.06 -5.02 -0.86
N MET A 311 -3.38 -4.95 -1.04
CA MET A 311 -4.03 -4.83 -2.34
C MET A 311 -3.61 -3.54 -3.06
N LEU A 312 -3.64 -2.40 -2.36
CA LEU A 312 -3.22 -1.12 -2.94
C LEU A 312 -1.71 -1.05 -3.18
N ALA A 313 -0.89 -1.57 -2.27
CA ALA A 313 0.55 -1.64 -2.48
C ALA A 313 0.92 -2.45 -3.73
N ALA A 314 0.31 -3.63 -3.90
CA ALA A 314 0.52 -4.48 -5.07
C ALA A 314 0.01 -3.83 -6.37
N PHE A 315 -1.08 -3.06 -6.30
CA PHE A 315 -1.54 -2.23 -7.41
C PHE A 315 -0.51 -1.17 -7.81
N CYS A 316 0.02 -0.43 -6.84
CA CYS A 316 1.04 0.58 -7.07
C CYS A 316 2.34 -0.02 -7.64
N HIS A 317 2.75 -1.19 -7.15
CA HIS A 317 3.91 -1.94 -7.65
C HIS A 317 3.81 -2.18 -9.17
N VAL A 318 2.68 -2.70 -9.63
CA VAL A 318 2.47 -2.96 -11.07
C VAL A 318 2.43 -1.67 -11.89
N LEU A 319 1.85 -0.59 -11.35
CA LEU A 319 1.86 0.72 -12.02
C LEU A 319 3.27 1.31 -12.14
N LEU A 320 4.14 1.11 -11.14
CA LEU A 320 5.55 1.53 -11.16
C LEU A 320 6.34 0.78 -12.24
N ASP A 321 6.01 -0.48 -12.47
CA ASP A 321 6.58 -1.31 -13.54
C ASP A 321 5.96 -1.04 -14.93
N GLY A 322 5.04 -0.07 -15.05
CA GLY A 322 4.40 0.31 -16.30
C GLY A 322 3.29 -0.64 -16.75
N GLY A 323 2.77 -1.47 -15.85
CA GLY A 323 1.61 -2.33 -16.12
C GLY A 323 0.30 -1.58 -16.23
N THR A 324 -0.74 -2.24 -16.76
CA THR A 324 -2.06 -1.65 -16.91
C THR A 324 -2.83 -1.64 -15.57
N PRO A 325 -3.83 -0.76 -15.39
CA PRO A 325 -4.68 -0.75 -14.19
C PRO A 325 -5.38 -2.10 -13.93
N GLU A 326 -5.78 -2.81 -14.99
CA GLU A 326 -6.38 -4.15 -14.85
C GLU A 326 -5.38 -5.17 -14.31
N GLN A 327 -4.15 -5.21 -14.86
CA GLN A 327 -3.09 -6.08 -14.36
C GLN A 327 -2.76 -5.75 -12.90
N ALA A 328 -2.69 -4.45 -12.58
CA ALA A 328 -2.44 -3.97 -11.23
C ALA A 328 -3.53 -4.42 -10.24
N ALA A 329 -4.80 -4.31 -10.63
CA ALA A 329 -5.91 -4.73 -9.78
C ALA A 329 -5.97 -6.26 -9.58
N ARG A 330 -5.69 -7.06 -10.62
CA ARG A 330 -5.58 -8.54 -10.49
C ARG A 330 -4.44 -8.92 -9.56
N PHE A 331 -3.29 -8.29 -9.70
CA PHE A 331 -2.14 -8.50 -8.83
C PHE A 331 -2.45 -8.10 -7.36
N GLY A 332 -3.18 -6.99 -7.16
CA GLY A 332 -3.71 -6.56 -5.88
C GLY A 332 -4.63 -7.60 -5.22
N HIS A 333 -5.53 -8.21 -5.99
CA HIS A 333 -6.39 -9.28 -5.47
C HIS A 333 -5.62 -10.50 -4.98
N ALA A 334 -4.53 -10.87 -5.66
CA ALA A 334 -3.68 -11.98 -5.22
C ALA A 334 -2.91 -11.63 -3.93
N ALA A 335 -2.41 -10.40 -3.82
CA ALA A 335 -1.79 -9.93 -2.58
C ALA A 335 -2.77 -9.92 -1.41
N ALA A 336 -4.00 -9.42 -1.63
CA ALA A 336 -5.06 -9.44 -0.62
C ALA A 336 -5.41 -10.87 -0.18
N ALA A 337 -5.55 -11.82 -1.12
CA ALA A 337 -5.84 -13.21 -0.82
C ALA A 337 -4.73 -13.89 0.03
N LEU A 338 -3.48 -13.54 -0.22
CA LEU A 338 -2.34 -13.99 0.58
C LEU A 338 -2.34 -13.36 1.97
N THR A 339 -2.71 -12.09 2.09
CA THR A 339 -2.74 -11.36 3.36
C THR A 339 -3.85 -11.85 4.26
N VAL A 340 -5.07 -12.03 3.75
CA VAL A 340 -6.19 -12.54 4.57
C VAL A 340 -6.00 -13.97 5.06
N ALA A 341 -5.13 -14.76 4.43
CA ALA A 341 -4.73 -16.09 4.84
C ALA A 341 -3.52 -16.08 5.80
N SER A 342 -3.31 -14.98 6.52
CA SER A 342 -2.19 -14.78 7.45
C SER A 342 -2.66 -14.02 8.69
N ALA A 343 -2.11 -14.35 9.85
CA ALA A 343 -2.33 -13.61 11.10
C ALA A 343 -1.68 -12.21 11.13
N HIS A 344 -0.93 -11.84 10.08
CA HIS A 344 -0.18 -10.59 10.02
C HIS A 344 -0.89 -9.53 9.17
N THR A 345 -1.01 -8.31 9.69
CA THR A 345 -1.52 -7.15 8.94
C THR A 345 -0.67 -6.84 7.69
N VAL A 346 0.66 -6.97 7.80
CA VAL A 346 1.58 -6.98 6.68
C VAL A 346 2.29 -8.32 6.67
N ARG A 347 2.08 -9.09 5.61
CA ARG A 347 2.63 -10.44 5.49
C ARG A 347 4.16 -10.41 5.29
N PRO A 348 4.96 -11.04 6.18
CA PRO A 348 6.43 -10.87 6.19
C PRO A 348 7.14 -11.44 4.97
N ASP A 349 6.59 -12.49 4.35
CA ASP A 349 7.13 -13.21 3.19
C ASP A 349 6.50 -12.79 1.86
N LEU A 350 5.75 -11.66 1.84
CA LEU A 350 5.13 -11.17 0.62
C LEU A 350 6.21 -10.78 -0.40
N THR A 351 6.12 -11.37 -1.59
CA THR A 351 7.03 -11.09 -2.71
C THR A 351 6.28 -11.10 -4.04
N PRO A 352 6.77 -10.42 -5.09
CA PRO A 352 6.15 -10.47 -6.41
C PRO A 352 6.04 -11.90 -6.96
N ARG A 353 7.02 -12.75 -6.68
CA ARG A 353 7.01 -14.17 -7.08
C ARG A 353 5.87 -14.94 -6.42
N LEU A 354 5.65 -14.74 -5.11
CA LEU A 354 4.56 -15.41 -4.39
C LEU A 354 3.19 -14.98 -4.92
N ILE A 355 3.02 -13.68 -5.21
CA ILE A 355 1.77 -13.15 -5.78
C ILE A 355 1.52 -13.73 -7.17
N ARG A 356 2.53 -13.76 -8.07
CA ARG A 356 2.41 -14.36 -9.42
C ARG A 356 2.03 -15.83 -9.35
N ALA A 357 2.68 -16.62 -8.50
CA ALA A 357 2.34 -18.03 -8.32
C ALA A 357 0.90 -18.23 -7.85
N THR A 358 0.39 -17.32 -7.00
CA THR A 358 -1.02 -17.35 -6.53
C THR A 358 -1.99 -17.04 -7.66
N LEU A 359 -1.67 -16.10 -8.55
CA LEU A 359 -2.48 -15.81 -9.75
C LEU A 359 -2.54 -17.03 -10.68
N GLU A 360 -1.40 -17.59 -11.04
CA GLU A 360 -1.30 -18.74 -11.95
C GLU A 360 -2.06 -19.97 -11.42
N GLN A 361 -1.95 -20.27 -10.11
CA GLN A 361 -2.65 -21.41 -9.50
C GLN A 361 -4.17 -21.26 -9.46
N LYS A 362 -4.69 -20.03 -9.46
CA LYS A 362 -6.14 -19.75 -9.29
C LYS A 362 -6.84 -19.32 -10.58
N GLU A 363 -6.09 -19.11 -11.65
CA GLU A 363 -6.59 -18.92 -13.01
C GLU A 363 -6.68 -20.25 -13.81
N LEU A 364 -6.15 -21.35 -13.26
CA LEU A 364 -6.37 -22.69 -13.81
C LEU A 364 -7.80 -23.15 -13.52
N PRO A 365 -8.55 -23.65 -14.54
CA PRO A 365 -9.97 -24.01 -14.46
C PRO A 365 -10.23 -25.15 -13.48
#